data_b2912e73fafd36095db2f8ff07e8577b
#
_entry.id   b2912e73fafd36095db2f8ff07e8577b
#
_cell.length_a   1.000
_cell.length_b   1.000
_cell.length_c   1.000
_cell.angle_alpha   90.00
_cell.angle_beta   90.00
_cell.angle_gamma   90.00
#
_symmetry.space_group_name_H-M   'P 1'
#
loop_
_entity.id
_entity.type
_entity.pdbx_description
1 polymer ?
#
loop_
_entity_poly.entity_id
_entity_poly.type
_entity_poly.pdbx_seq_one_letter_code
_entity_poly.pdbx_strand_id
1 'polypeptide(L)'
;MRPMNRYLPIFIAAALALTSCYQPASRATFAIPTANETDTAAANMSQQLQRAYGVGYNFVVDADSLVIIEERPMHWSEGAVDASDSLWLRHGDAVVVAAFLVIPEDSIDSVWVKVAHDQQTMGWLHETTLLDTAYPDDPISAFIYLFSSHRWMWFLLTLAVVAVTVAVRLLRRKYTHFVHIADIPSAYPTLLILTLSVSSLLYGYIQHYCPQVWVRFYFHPTLNPLAQPWLICFFLSGLWLLLLLAIATANNAFSYLRPKEAVIYLITLAGVCVVIYLVFSLTASSAFGYILFIVYSIFALYRYWRYARARYLCGNCGAKLRSKGVCPKCGAVND
;
A
#
# COMPACT_ATOMS: atom_id res chain seq x y z
N MET A 1 -5.30 32.85 15.70
CA MET A 1 -4.42 32.05 14.83
C MET A 1 -3.35 31.42 15.70
N ARG A 2 -3.51 30.15 16.09
CA ARG A 2 -2.53 29.39 16.88
C ARG A 2 -1.92 28.28 16.02
N PRO A 3 -0.73 27.81 16.33
CA PRO A 3 0.35 27.49 15.42
C PRO A 3 0.21 26.13 14.74
N MET A 4 -0.79 25.98 13.87
CA MET A 4 -0.89 24.84 12.97
C MET A 4 0.29 24.80 11.97
N ASN A 5 0.91 25.99 11.76
CA ASN A 5 2.01 26.15 10.82
C ASN A 5 3.38 25.71 11.37
N ARG A 6 3.49 25.36 12.66
CA ARG A 6 4.80 25.10 13.28
C ARG A 6 5.30 23.68 13.03
N TYR A 7 4.40 22.71 12.88
CA TYR A 7 4.75 21.30 12.67
C TYR A 7 4.67 20.87 11.21
N LEU A 8 3.90 21.57 10.36
CA LEU A 8 3.79 21.28 8.95
C LEU A 8 5.15 21.30 8.23
N PRO A 9 6.03 22.32 8.41
CA PRO A 9 7.35 22.30 7.78
C PRO A 9 8.25 21.19 8.33
N ILE A 10 8.12 20.83 9.61
CA ILE A 10 8.86 19.71 10.19
C ILE A 10 8.42 18.37 9.57
N PHE A 11 7.12 18.17 9.38
CA PHE A 11 6.59 16.97 8.72
C PHE A 11 6.97 16.92 7.24
N ILE A 12 6.92 18.04 6.54
CA ILE A 12 7.37 18.10 5.13
C ILE A 12 8.88 17.83 5.05
N ALA A 13 9.69 18.39 5.96
CA ALA A 13 11.12 18.12 6.01
C ALA A 13 11.42 16.66 6.36
N ALA A 14 10.68 16.05 7.30
CA ALA A 14 10.81 14.64 7.64
C ALA A 14 10.40 13.73 6.47
N ALA A 15 9.30 14.06 5.78
CA ALA A 15 8.86 13.32 4.59
C ALA A 15 9.89 13.42 3.45
N LEU A 16 10.45 14.60 3.21
CA LEU A 16 11.52 14.80 2.23
C LEU A 16 12.82 14.09 2.64
N ALA A 17 13.15 14.04 3.93
CA ALA A 17 14.31 13.30 4.43
C ALA A 17 14.14 11.79 4.24
N LEU A 18 12.94 11.24 4.47
CA LEU A 18 12.63 9.83 4.24
C LEU A 18 12.75 9.44 2.76
N THR A 19 12.37 10.33 1.84
CA THR A 19 12.54 10.08 0.39
C THR A 19 14.00 10.20 -0.07
N SER A 20 14.82 10.99 0.64
CA SER A 20 16.23 11.22 0.29
C SER A 20 17.14 10.06 0.71
N CYS A 21 16.77 9.27 1.73
CA CYS A 21 17.59 8.16 2.22
C CYS A 21 17.41 6.87 1.42
N TYR A 22 16.44 6.82 0.51
CA TYR A 22 16.21 5.65 -0.33
C TYR A 22 17.11 5.71 -1.57
N GLN A 23 18.26 5.02 -1.53
CA GLN A 23 19.06 4.73 -2.71
C GLN A 23 18.47 3.47 -3.38
N PRO A 24 17.96 3.55 -4.62
CA PRO A 24 17.62 2.33 -5.37
C PRO A 24 18.88 1.50 -5.49
N ALA A 25 18.74 0.18 -5.22
CA ALA A 25 19.84 -0.77 -5.41
C ALA A 25 20.50 -0.50 -6.76
N SER A 26 21.82 -0.26 -6.74
CA SER A 26 22.58 0.12 -7.93
C SER A 26 22.29 -0.88 -9.05
N ARG A 27 21.88 -0.36 -10.21
CA ARG A 27 21.83 -1.15 -11.44
C ARG A 27 23.17 -1.82 -11.61
N ALA A 28 23.24 -3.13 -11.40
CA ALA A 28 24.39 -3.90 -11.78
C ALA A 28 24.56 -3.70 -13.30
N THR A 29 25.57 -2.95 -13.68
CA THR A 29 25.94 -2.78 -15.09
C THR A 29 26.53 -4.10 -15.53
N PHE A 30 25.72 -4.92 -16.18
CA PHE A 30 26.18 -6.18 -16.76
C PHE A 30 27.27 -5.92 -17.77
N ALA A 31 28.46 -6.44 -17.51
CA ALA A 31 29.46 -6.68 -18.55
C ALA A 31 28.88 -7.69 -19.54
N ILE A 32 28.73 -7.27 -20.79
CA ILE A 32 28.27 -8.10 -21.92
C ILE A 32 29.29 -9.21 -22.08
N PRO A 33 28.94 -10.51 -21.91
CA PRO A 33 29.84 -11.58 -22.34
C PRO A 33 29.96 -11.52 -23.85
N THR A 34 31.17 -11.43 -24.35
CA THR A 34 31.50 -11.49 -25.79
C THR A 34 30.96 -12.78 -26.40
N ALA A 35 30.23 -12.59 -27.49
CA ALA A 35 29.53 -13.58 -28.26
C ALA A 35 30.39 -14.81 -28.66
N ASN A 36 29.84 -16.01 -28.40
CA ASN A 36 30.00 -17.19 -29.27
C ASN A 36 29.13 -18.40 -28.84
N GLU A 37 27.91 -18.16 -28.32
CA GLU A 37 26.90 -19.21 -28.28
C GLU A 37 25.60 -18.62 -28.85
N THR A 38 25.39 -18.92 -30.11
CA THR A 38 24.34 -18.45 -30.98
C THR A 38 22.95 -18.93 -30.56
N ASP A 39 21.97 -18.04 -30.67
CA ASP A 39 20.51 -18.19 -30.65
C ASP A 39 19.81 -18.49 -29.31
N THR A 40 20.24 -19.39 -28.46
CA THR A 40 19.67 -19.62 -27.13
C THR A 40 20.05 -18.52 -26.16
N ALA A 41 21.25 -17.96 -26.27
CA ALA A 41 21.70 -16.85 -25.43
C ALA A 41 20.92 -15.55 -25.70
N ALA A 42 20.55 -15.28 -26.94
CA ALA A 42 19.80 -14.10 -27.36
C ALA A 42 18.33 -14.19 -26.88
N ALA A 43 17.71 -15.38 -26.95
CA ALA A 43 16.37 -15.62 -26.42
C ALA A 43 16.34 -15.51 -24.89
N ASN A 44 17.34 -16.07 -24.21
CA ASN A 44 17.49 -15.97 -22.76
C ASN A 44 17.75 -14.52 -22.33
N MET A 45 18.52 -13.74 -23.09
CA MET A 45 18.80 -12.33 -22.80
C MET A 45 17.55 -11.46 -23.01
N SER A 46 16.74 -11.72 -24.03
CA SER A 46 15.48 -11.00 -24.23
C SER A 46 14.44 -11.30 -23.15
N GLN A 47 14.38 -12.53 -22.65
CA GLN A 47 13.54 -12.90 -21.50
C GLN A 47 14.07 -12.31 -20.19
N GLN A 48 15.39 -12.27 -19.98
CA GLN A 48 16.00 -11.62 -18.81
C GLN A 48 15.76 -10.09 -18.79
N LEU A 49 15.73 -9.44 -19.96
CA LEU A 49 15.41 -8.01 -20.07
C LEU A 49 13.93 -7.69 -19.73
N GLN A 50 13.05 -8.67 -19.84
CA GLN A 50 11.63 -8.51 -19.50
C GLN A 50 11.32 -8.85 -18.05
N ARG A 51 12.22 -9.50 -17.31
CA ARG A 51 12.02 -9.83 -15.91
C ARG A 51 12.03 -8.60 -15.02
N ALA A 52 11.18 -8.64 -14.02
CA ALA A 52 11.08 -7.56 -13.04
C ALA A 52 12.27 -7.51 -12.08
N TYR A 53 13.06 -8.61 -11.96
CA TYR A 53 14.25 -8.71 -11.12
C TYR A 53 15.36 -9.50 -11.86
N GLY A 54 16.59 -9.42 -11.39
CA GLY A 54 17.76 -10.00 -12.07
C GLY A 54 18.72 -10.70 -11.09
N VAL A 55 19.85 -11.16 -11.62
CA VAL A 55 20.95 -11.70 -10.81
C VAL A 55 21.45 -10.63 -9.83
N GLY A 56 21.75 -11.03 -8.60
CA GLY A 56 22.10 -10.13 -7.50
C GLY A 56 20.91 -9.53 -6.78
N TYR A 57 19.67 -9.93 -7.09
CA TYR A 57 18.49 -9.48 -6.41
C TYR A 57 18.26 -10.29 -5.12
N ASN A 58 17.88 -9.61 -4.04
CA ASN A 58 17.71 -10.21 -2.72
C ASN A 58 16.24 -10.52 -2.44
N PHE A 59 16.00 -11.70 -1.87
CA PHE A 59 14.72 -12.14 -1.35
C PHE A 59 14.84 -12.57 0.10
N VAL A 60 13.73 -12.57 0.83
CA VAL A 60 13.59 -13.12 2.17
C VAL A 60 12.55 -14.24 2.12
N VAL A 61 12.86 -15.39 2.66
CA VAL A 61 11.97 -16.57 2.70
C VAL A 61 10.84 -16.33 3.71
N ASP A 62 9.58 -16.45 3.26
CA ASP A 62 8.37 -16.35 4.12
C ASP A 62 7.82 -17.72 4.52
N ALA A 63 8.11 -18.77 3.75
CA ALA A 63 7.70 -20.14 4.08
C ALA A 63 8.44 -20.66 5.32
N ASP A 64 7.78 -21.54 6.07
CA ASP A 64 8.42 -22.21 7.23
C ASP A 64 9.68 -22.97 6.83
N SER A 65 9.65 -23.54 5.61
CA SER A 65 10.80 -24.21 4.99
C SER A 65 10.70 -24.13 3.47
N LEU A 66 11.83 -23.87 2.82
CA LEU A 66 11.96 -23.85 1.36
C LEU A 66 13.08 -24.83 0.97
N VAL A 67 12.73 -25.75 0.07
CA VAL A 67 13.68 -26.76 -0.43
C VAL A 67 14.35 -26.23 -1.69
N ILE A 68 15.68 -26.31 -1.72
CA ILE A 68 16.49 -26.01 -2.90
C ILE A 68 17.30 -27.24 -3.29
N ILE A 69 17.53 -27.47 -4.56
CA ILE A 69 18.26 -28.60 -5.11
C ILE A 69 19.68 -28.14 -5.39
N GLU A 70 20.68 -28.82 -4.83
CA GLU A 70 22.09 -28.45 -4.98
C GLU A 70 22.57 -28.64 -6.42
N GLU A 71 22.18 -29.76 -7.04
CA GLU A 71 22.59 -30.07 -8.42
C GLU A 71 21.82 -29.25 -9.45
N ARG A 72 22.51 -28.93 -10.56
CA ARG A 72 21.93 -28.24 -11.69
C ARG A 72 20.94 -29.16 -12.40
N PRO A 73 19.66 -28.78 -12.57
CA PRO A 73 18.70 -29.57 -13.33
C PRO A 73 19.13 -29.65 -14.80
N MET A 74 19.60 -30.85 -15.24
CA MET A 74 20.11 -31.04 -16.62
C MET A 74 19.07 -31.65 -17.55
N HIS A 75 18.19 -32.53 -17.06
CA HIS A 75 17.07 -33.11 -17.77
C HIS A 75 15.95 -33.43 -16.78
N TRP A 76 14.72 -33.09 -17.13
CA TRP A 76 13.56 -33.54 -16.39
C TRP A 76 13.34 -35.02 -16.65
N SER A 77 13.80 -35.90 -15.81
CA SER A 77 13.29 -37.27 -15.72
C SER A 77 12.21 -37.28 -14.62
N GLU A 78 10.97 -37.55 -15.03
CA GLU A 78 9.88 -37.80 -14.07
C GLU A 78 10.33 -38.85 -13.07
N GLY A 79 10.71 -38.47 -11.88
CA GLY A 79 10.74 -39.42 -10.78
C GLY A 79 11.93 -39.47 -9.81
N ALA A 80 12.95 -38.67 -9.88
CA ALA A 80 13.96 -38.74 -8.84
C ALA A 80 14.68 -37.41 -8.62
N VAL A 81 14.11 -36.52 -7.86
CA VAL A 81 14.91 -35.67 -7.01
C VAL A 81 15.28 -36.58 -5.83
N ASP A 82 16.50 -37.12 -5.83
CA ASP A 82 16.99 -37.84 -4.69
C ASP A 82 17.00 -36.87 -3.50
N ALA A 83 16.23 -37.18 -2.47
CA ALA A 83 16.09 -36.36 -1.27
C ALA A 83 17.43 -36.16 -0.53
N SER A 84 18.51 -36.81 -0.99
CA SER A 84 19.85 -36.68 -0.47
C SER A 84 20.54 -35.34 -0.80
N ASP A 85 20.15 -34.68 -1.90
CA ASP A 85 20.83 -33.48 -2.41
C ASP A 85 19.95 -32.21 -2.25
N SER A 86 19.01 -32.24 -1.34
CA SER A 86 18.15 -31.13 -1.02
C SER A 86 18.67 -30.36 0.21
N LEU A 87 18.82 -29.04 0.04
CA LEU A 87 19.11 -28.11 1.13
C LEU A 87 17.84 -27.41 1.57
N TRP A 88 17.77 -27.04 2.85
CA TRP A 88 16.60 -26.42 3.43
C TRP A 88 16.89 -24.99 3.87
N LEU A 89 16.11 -24.05 3.40
CA LEU A 89 16.07 -22.67 3.88
C LEU A 89 14.90 -22.50 4.86
N ARG A 90 15.07 -21.64 5.84
CA ARG A 90 14.08 -21.38 6.90
C ARG A 90 13.42 -20.02 6.70
N HIS A 91 12.29 -19.85 7.37
CA HIS A 91 11.63 -18.54 7.45
C HIS A 91 12.60 -17.46 7.95
N GLY A 92 12.67 -16.36 7.20
CA GLY A 92 13.53 -15.22 7.50
C GLY A 92 14.93 -15.29 6.89
N ASP A 93 15.31 -16.40 6.24
CA ASP A 93 16.60 -16.48 5.55
C ASP A 93 16.62 -15.55 4.35
N ALA A 94 17.66 -14.73 4.25
CA ALA A 94 17.91 -13.89 3.10
C ALA A 94 18.66 -14.69 2.03
N VAL A 95 18.19 -14.62 0.79
CA VAL A 95 18.78 -15.31 -0.36
C VAL A 95 19.00 -14.35 -1.51
N VAL A 96 20.07 -14.58 -2.27
CA VAL A 96 20.44 -13.78 -3.44
C VAL A 96 20.26 -14.63 -4.68
N VAL A 97 19.68 -14.07 -5.72
CA VAL A 97 19.58 -14.69 -7.04
C VAL A 97 20.96 -14.75 -7.68
N ALA A 98 21.49 -15.95 -7.90
CA ALA A 98 22.82 -16.17 -8.46
C ALA A 98 22.80 -16.41 -9.99
N ALA A 99 21.77 -17.13 -10.50
CA ALA A 99 21.65 -17.43 -11.93
C ALA A 99 20.20 -17.78 -12.30
N PHE A 100 19.93 -17.77 -13.60
CA PHE A 100 18.69 -18.28 -14.20
C PHE A 100 19.02 -19.38 -15.19
N LEU A 101 18.16 -20.39 -15.27
CA LEU A 101 18.21 -21.46 -16.25
C LEU A 101 16.81 -21.65 -16.83
N VAL A 102 16.71 -21.72 -18.14
CA VAL A 102 15.43 -21.97 -18.84
C VAL A 102 15.47 -23.39 -19.39
N ILE A 103 14.51 -24.22 -18.97
CA ILE A 103 14.30 -25.59 -19.44
C ILE A 103 12.90 -25.63 -20.08
N PRO A 104 12.78 -25.47 -21.40
CA PRO A 104 11.45 -25.39 -22.04
C PRO A 104 10.63 -26.68 -21.97
N GLU A 105 11.28 -27.80 -21.68
CA GLU A 105 10.67 -29.13 -21.58
C GLU A 105 10.03 -29.39 -20.19
N ASP A 106 10.31 -28.54 -19.21
CA ASP A 106 9.74 -28.67 -17.87
C ASP A 106 8.26 -28.28 -17.89
N SER A 107 7.39 -29.22 -17.49
CA SER A 107 5.94 -29.06 -17.51
C SER A 107 5.40 -28.24 -16.33
N ILE A 108 6.19 -28.06 -15.25
CA ILE A 108 5.78 -27.33 -14.03
C ILE A 108 6.12 -25.84 -14.20
N ASP A 109 7.40 -25.56 -14.45
CA ASP A 109 7.90 -24.19 -14.70
C ASP A 109 9.17 -24.26 -15.54
N SER A 110 9.15 -23.59 -16.68
CA SER A 110 10.30 -23.55 -17.59
C SER A 110 11.49 -22.79 -17.03
N VAL A 111 11.32 -22.06 -15.94
CA VAL A 111 12.35 -21.18 -15.38
C VAL A 111 12.82 -21.67 -14.03
N TRP A 112 14.10 -21.99 -13.97
CA TRP A 112 14.81 -22.32 -12.74
C TRP A 112 15.68 -21.15 -12.29
N VAL A 113 15.64 -20.88 -10.99
CA VAL A 113 16.41 -19.82 -10.34
C VAL A 113 17.41 -20.44 -9.39
N LYS A 114 18.69 -20.10 -9.54
CA LYS A 114 19.70 -20.44 -8.56
C LYS A 114 19.70 -19.38 -7.48
N VAL A 115 19.50 -19.79 -6.25
CA VAL A 115 19.58 -18.91 -5.07
C VAL A 115 20.75 -19.31 -4.19
N ALA A 116 21.34 -18.34 -3.51
CA ALA A 116 22.43 -18.54 -2.55
C ALA A 116 22.07 -17.81 -1.25
N HIS A 117 22.13 -18.52 -0.14
CA HIS A 117 22.06 -17.96 1.21
C HIS A 117 23.46 -17.63 1.74
N ASP A 118 24.38 -18.55 1.57
CA ASP A 118 25.80 -18.41 1.89
C ASP A 118 26.68 -19.14 0.86
N GLN A 119 27.98 -19.26 1.12
CA GLN A 119 28.92 -19.92 0.20
C GLN A 119 28.71 -21.44 0.09
N GLN A 120 28.03 -22.07 1.05
CA GLN A 120 27.82 -23.52 1.12
C GLN A 120 26.33 -23.85 0.80
N THR A 121 25.40 -22.94 1.08
CA THR A 121 23.96 -23.13 0.89
C THR A 121 23.53 -22.45 -0.38
N MET A 122 23.69 -23.13 -1.51
CA MET A 122 23.28 -22.67 -2.83
C MET A 122 22.52 -23.78 -3.55
N GLY A 123 21.43 -23.45 -4.21
CA GLY A 123 20.66 -24.44 -4.96
C GLY A 123 19.70 -23.84 -5.96
N TRP A 124 19.03 -24.71 -6.69
CA TRP A 124 18.07 -24.39 -7.72
C TRP A 124 16.65 -24.66 -7.25
N LEU A 125 15.73 -23.79 -7.67
CA LEU A 125 14.28 -23.98 -7.48
C LEU A 125 13.52 -23.33 -8.64
N HIS A 126 12.27 -23.68 -8.80
CA HIS A 126 11.40 -23.05 -9.79
C HIS A 126 11.14 -21.58 -9.46
N GLU A 127 11.05 -20.72 -10.47
CA GLU A 127 10.76 -19.30 -10.30
C GLU A 127 9.42 -19.08 -9.59
N THR A 128 8.38 -19.83 -9.99
CA THR A 128 7.07 -19.79 -9.34
C THR A 128 7.16 -20.12 -7.85
N THR A 129 7.90 -21.16 -7.47
CA THR A 129 8.11 -21.54 -6.07
C THR A 129 8.80 -20.42 -5.28
N LEU A 130 9.84 -19.80 -5.86
CA LEU A 130 10.52 -18.68 -5.22
C LEU A 130 9.57 -17.50 -4.98
N LEU A 131 8.78 -17.13 -5.99
CA LEU A 131 7.87 -15.98 -5.93
C LEU A 131 6.68 -16.21 -4.99
N ASP A 132 6.26 -17.47 -4.81
CA ASP A 132 5.17 -17.83 -3.90
C ASP A 132 5.63 -17.93 -2.44
N THR A 133 6.91 -18.25 -2.20
CA THR A 133 7.45 -18.55 -0.86
C THR A 133 8.41 -17.50 -0.32
N ALA A 134 8.79 -16.50 -1.12
CA ALA A 134 9.72 -15.46 -0.72
C ALA A 134 9.26 -14.08 -1.24
N TYR A 135 9.66 -13.02 -0.57
CA TYR A 135 9.40 -11.64 -0.97
C TYR A 135 10.71 -10.85 -1.09
N PRO A 136 10.74 -9.76 -1.89
CA PRO A 136 11.91 -8.90 -2.03
C PRO A 136 12.41 -8.36 -0.69
N ASP A 137 13.72 -8.38 -0.48
CA ASP A 137 14.38 -7.80 0.69
C ASP A 137 14.43 -6.27 0.59
N ASP A 138 13.24 -5.67 0.67
CA ASP A 138 13.00 -4.24 0.67
C ASP A 138 11.82 -3.91 1.59
N PRO A 139 11.93 -2.92 2.48
CA PRO A 139 10.87 -2.60 3.44
C PRO A 139 9.53 -2.27 2.80
N ILE A 140 9.52 -1.64 1.60
CA ILE A 140 8.28 -1.28 0.92
C ILE A 140 7.66 -2.52 0.29
N SER A 141 8.45 -3.38 -0.35
CA SER A 141 8.01 -4.65 -0.92
C SER A 141 7.51 -5.60 0.15
N ALA A 142 8.21 -5.70 1.28
CA ALA A 142 7.78 -6.46 2.45
C ALA A 142 6.43 -5.96 3.00
N PHE A 143 6.25 -4.63 3.09
CA PHE A 143 4.96 -4.04 3.49
C PHE A 143 3.85 -4.37 2.48
N ILE A 144 4.13 -4.27 1.17
CA ILE A 144 3.16 -4.60 0.11
C ILE A 144 2.79 -6.09 0.20
N TYR A 145 3.78 -6.98 0.35
CA TYR A 145 3.58 -8.42 0.50
C TYR A 145 2.70 -8.74 1.70
N LEU A 146 3.05 -8.20 2.87
CA LEU A 146 2.29 -8.38 4.10
C LEU A 146 0.85 -7.88 3.93
N PHE A 147 0.65 -6.69 3.35
CA PHE A 147 -0.67 -6.07 3.16
C PHE A 147 -1.51 -6.76 2.08
N SER A 148 -0.86 -7.35 1.06
CA SER A 148 -1.53 -8.08 -0.03
C SER A 148 -1.91 -9.51 0.38
N SER A 149 -1.38 -10.04 1.48
CA SER A 149 -1.67 -11.39 1.92
C SER A 149 -3.16 -11.57 2.25
N HIS A 150 -3.71 -12.76 1.95
CA HIS A 150 -5.10 -13.11 2.22
C HIS A 150 -5.51 -12.93 3.69
N ARG A 151 -4.58 -13.09 4.63
CA ARG A 151 -4.77 -12.91 6.07
C ARG A 151 -5.16 -11.48 6.41
N TRP A 152 -4.56 -10.48 5.77
CA TRP A 152 -4.87 -9.06 5.98
C TRP A 152 -6.24 -8.66 5.45
N MET A 153 -6.69 -9.25 4.35
CA MET A 153 -8.03 -9.00 3.83
C MET A 153 -9.11 -9.44 4.82
N TRP A 154 -8.96 -10.61 5.44
CA TRP A 154 -9.85 -11.07 6.51
C TRP A 154 -9.76 -10.19 7.76
N PHE A 155 -8.58 -9.75 8.14
CA PHE A 155 -8.39 -8.81 9.24
C PHE A 155 -9.10 -7.48 8.99
N LEU A 156 -8.95 -6.88 7.81
CA LEU A 156 -9.65 -5.65 7.45
C LEU A 156 -11.17 -5.84 7.40
N LEU A 157 -11.65 -6.99 6.91
CA LEU A 157 -13.07 -7.30 6.91
C LEU A 157 -13.63 -7.41 8.34
N THR A 158 -12.94 -8.10 9.24
CA THR A 158 -13.34 -8.19 10.65
C THR A 158 -13.30 -6.83 11.33
N LEU A 159 -12.28 -6.02 11.06
CA LEU A 159 -12.16 -4.66 11.57
C LEU A 159 -13.32 -3.78 11.08
N ALA A 160 -13.72 -3.89 9.81
CA ALA A 160 -14.86 -3.18 9.24
C ALA A 160 -16.18 -3.58 9.95
N VAL A 161 -16.40 -4.89 10.14
CA VAL A 161 -17.59 -5.38 10.86
C VAL A 161 -17.63 -4.87 12.31
N VAL A 162 -16.49 -4.91 13.00
CA VAL A 162 -16.39 -4.36 14.38
C VAL A 162 -16.66 -2.87 14.38
N ALA A 163 -16.08 -2.10 13.46
CA ALA A 163 -16.30 -0.66 13.35
C ALA A 163 -17.77 -0.32 13.09
N VAL A 164 -18.43 -1.04 12.17
CA VAL A 164 -19.87 -0.87 11.89
C VAL A 164 -20.71 -1.23 13.11
N THR A 165 -20.43 -2.34 13.79
CA THR A 165 -21.18 -2.75 14.98
C THR A 165 -21.03 -1.76 16.14
N VAL A 166 -19.82 -1.25 16.35
CA VAL A 166 -19.55 -0.20 17.36
C VAL A 166 -20.29 1.08 16.98
N ALA A 167 -20.22 1.52 15.73
CA ALA A 167 -20.94 2.70 15.25
C ALA A 167 -22.46 2.56 15.46
N VAL A 168 -23.05 1.42 15.08
CA VAL A 168 -24.48 1.15 15.29
C VAL A 168 -24.86 1.14 16.77
N ARG A 169 -24.04 0.51 17.63
CA ARG A 169 -24.29 0.50 19.09
C ARG A 169 -24.20 1.89 19.69
N LEU A 170 -23.22 2.70 19.27
CA LEU A 170 -23.07 4.08 19.71
C LEU A 170 -24.25 4.94 19.24
N LEU A 171 -24.70 4.77 17.98
CA LEU A 171 -25.87 5.47 17.45
C LEU A 171 -27.17 5.14 18.18
N ARG A 172 -27.30 3.90 18.68
CA ARG A 172 -28.48 3.46 19.46
C ARG A 172 -28.47 3.93 20.93
N ARG A 173 -27.31 4.31 21.46
CA ARG A 173 -27.22 4.83 22.85
C ARG A 173 -27.63 6.31 22.90
N LYS A 174 -28.80 6.59 23.48
CA LYS A 174 -29.39 7.93 23.65
C LYS A 174 -28.56 8.94 24.48
N TYR A 175 -27.47 8.51 25.12
CA TYR A 175 -26.70 9.30 26.07
C TYR A 175 -25.34 9.80 25.59
N THR A 176 -24.92 9.45 24.37
CA THR A 176 -23.67 9.97 23.82
C THR A 176 -23.99 11.00 22.74
N HIS A 177 -23.54 12.24 22.93
CA HIS A 177 -23.44 13.20 21.83
C HIS A 177 -22.53 12.63 20.75
N PHE A 178 -23.14 12.04 19.74
CA PHE A 178 -22.42 11.46 18.62
C PHE A 178 -21.92 12.59 17.74
N VAL A 179 -20.60 12.78 17.73
CA VAL A 179 -19.97 13.77 16.85
C VAL A 179 -20.00 13.20 15.44
N HIS A 180 -20.86 13.72 14.59
CA HIS A 180 -20.92 13.39 13.18
C HIS A 180 -19.66 13.92 12.45
N ILE A 181 -19.24 13.22 11.38
CA ILE A 181 -18.17 13.69 10.48
C ILE A 181 -18.40 15.14 10.02
N ALA A 182 -19.67 15.54 9.92
CA ALA A 182 -20.09 16.88 9.57
C ALA A 182 -20.08 17.90 10.73
N ASP A 183 -19.87 17.50 11.95
CA ASP A 183 -19.92 18.40 13.11
C ASP A 183 -18.68 19.26 13.26
N ILE A 184 -17.56 18.83 12.70
CA ILE A 184 -16.36 19.65 12.59
C ILE A 184 -16.47 20.50 11.32
N PRO A 185 -16.37 21.85 11.40
CA PRO A 185 -16.43 22.73 10.25
C PRO A 185 -15.12 22.70 9.45
N SER A 186 -14.83 21.55 8.85
CA SER A 186 -13.57 21.26 8.15
C SER A 186 -13.80 20.44 6.89
N ALA A 187 -13.03 20.74 5.85
CA ALA A 187 -13.02 19.94 4.61
C ALA A 187 -12.14 18.68 4.71
N TYR A 188 -11.20 18.63 5.65
CA TYR A 188 -10.19 17.57 5.69
C TYR A 188 -10.76 16.15 5.79
N PRO A 189 -11.77 15.85 6.64
CA PRO A 189 -12.34 14.51 6.69
C PRO A 189 -12.99 14.08 5.38
N THR A 190 -13.69 15.01 4.72
CA THR A 190 -14.33 14.74 3.42
C THR A 190 -13.29 14.52 2.33
N LEU A 191 -12.25 15.36 2.28
CA LEU A 191 -11.15 15.20 1.33
C LEU A 191 -10.38 13.91 1.58
N LEU A 192 -10.14 13.54 2.84
CA LEU A 192 -9.49 12.27 3.23
C LEU A 192 -10.24 11.06 2.63
N ILE A 193 -11.55 11.01 2.84
CA ILE A 193 -12.38 9.91 2.35
C ILE A 193 -12.43 9.90 0.81
N LEU A 194 -12.54 11.05 0.15
CA LEU A 194 -12.52 11.14 -1.32
C LEU A 194 -11.17 10.71 -1.89
N THR A 195 -10.06 11.18 -1.33
CA THR A 195 -8.72 10.77 -1.77
C THR A 195 -8.51 9.28 -1.58
N LEU A 196 -8.97 8.72 -0.45
CA LEU A 196 -8.93 7.27 -0.21
C LEU A 196 -9.72 6.49 -1.27
N SER A 197 -10.91 6.96 -1.62
CA SER A 197 -11.75 6.33 -2.65
C SER A 197 -11.06 6.32 -4.02
N VAL A 198 -10.44 7.45 -4.41
CA VAL A 198 -9.66 7.54 -5.67
C VAL A 198 -8.46 6.60 -5.63
N SER A 199 -7.68 6.61 -4.54
CA SER A 199 -6.49 5.77 -4.41
C SER A 199 -6.85 4.28 -4.44
N SER A 200 -7.97 3.88 -3.82
CA SER A 200 -8.45 2.49 -3.82
C SER A 200 -8.87 2.03 -5.21
N LEU A 201 -9.60 2.87 -5.96
CA LEU A 201 -9.98 2.59 -7.34
C LEU A 201 -8.76 2.53 -8.26
N LEU A 202 -7.82 3.47 -8.10
CA LEU A 202 -6.61 3.49 -8.91
C LEU A 202 -5.73 2.26 -8.64
N TYR A 203 -5.61 1.84 -7.39
CA TYR A 203 -4.93 0.60 -7.02
C TYR A 203 -5.54 -0.62 -7.70
N GLY A 204 -6.86 -0.79 -7.59
CA GLY A 204 -7.56 -1.88 -8.26
C GLY A 204 -7.47 -1.81 -9.79
N TYR A 205 -7.52 -0.60 -10.37
CA TYR A 205 -7.30 -0.40 -11.82
C TYR A 205 -5.91 -0.87 -12.24
N ILE A 206 -4.86 -0.47 -11.52
CA ILE A 206 -3.48 -0.86 -11.84
C ILE A 206 -3.33 -2.39 -11.78
N GLN A 207 -3.86 -3.02 -10.72
CA GLN A 207 -3.75 -4.47 -10.56
C GLN A 207 -4.49 -5.25 -11.64
N HIS A 208 -5.65 -4.75 -12.08
CA HIS A 208 -6.48 -5.47 -13.04
C HIS A 208 -6.10 -5.22 -14.49
N TYR A 209 -5.83 -3.96 -14.86
CA TYR A 209 -5.58 -3.56 -16.27
C TYR A 209 -4.10 -3.36 -16.62
N CYS A 210 -3.25 -3.12 -15.63
CA CYS A 210 -1.83 -2.84 -15.84
C CYS A 210 -0.94 -3.62 -14.85
N PRO A 211 -1.11 -4.96 -14.70
CA PRO A 211 -0.40 -5.73 -13.68
C PRO A 211 1.13 -5.64 -13.81
N GLN A 212 1.65 -5.54 -15.02
CA GLN A 212 3.10 -5.40 -15.25
C GLN A 212 3.69 -4.13 -14.63
N VAL A 213 2.94 -3.03 -14.61
CA VAL A 213 3.37 -1.78 -13.97
C VAL A 213 3.45 -1.96 -12.46
N TRP A 214 2.49 -2.70 -11.88
CA TRP A 214 2.49 -3.02 -10.45
C TRP A 214 3.64 -3.96 -10.07
N VAL A 215 3.85 -5.04 -10.83
CA VAL A 215 4.95 -6.00 -10.63
C VAL A 215 6.29 -5.29 -10.67
N ARG A 216 6.52 -4.42 -11.67
CA ARG A 216 7.74 -3.62 -11.76
C ARG A 216 7.94 -2.70 -10.54
N PHE A 217 6.88 -2.08 -10.05
CA PHE A 217 6.92 -1.26 -8.84
C PHE A 217 7.21 -2.10 -7.60
N TYR A 218 6.62 -3.30 -7.50
CA TYR A 218 6.81 -4.22 -6.39
C TYR A 218 8.28 -4.65 -6.23
N PHE A 219 8.98 -4.93 -7.35
CA PHE A 219 10.39 -5.31 -7.33
C PHE A 219 11.35 -4.12 -7.25
N HIS A 220 10.94 -2.93 -7.65
CA HIS A 220 11.75 -1.71 -7.60
C HIS A 220 10.96 -0.56 -7.00
N PRO A 221 10.55 -0.68 -5.71
CA PRO A 221 9.73 0.33 -5.07
C PRO A 221 10.52 1.60 -4.80
N THR A 222 9.83 2.72 -4.80
CA THR A 222 10.34 4.00 -4.33
C THR A 222 9.21 4.85 -3.81
N LEU A 223 9.47 5.66 -2.78
CA LEU A 223 8.51 6.63 -2.24
C LEU A 223 8.47 7.93 -3.05
N ASN A 224 9.41 8.11 -4.00
CA ASN A 224 9.42 9.28 -4.88
C ASN A 224 8.42 9.10 -6.04
N PRO A 225 7.30 9.83 -6.07
CA PRO A 225 6.30 9.67 -7.12
C PRO A 225 6.83 10.07 -8.50
N LEU A 226 7.75 11.05 -8.57
CA LEU A 226 8.27 11.59 -9.84
C LEU A 226 9.22 10.62 -10.57
N ALA A 227 9.74 9.61 -9.87
CA ALA A 227 10.64 8.61 -10.44
C ALA A 227 9.89 7.43 -11.09
N GLN A 228 8.56 7.41 -11.03
CA GLN A 228 7.73 6.28 -11.46
C GLN A 228 6.85 6.63 -12.67
N PRO A 229 6.35 5.60 -13.41
CA PRO A 229 5.37 5.80 -14.45
C PRO A 229 4.15 6.56 -13.94
N TRP A 230 3.47 7.31 -14.82
CA TRP A 230 2.40 8.24 -14.45
C TRP A 230 1.29 7.62 -13.58
N LEU A 231 0.92 6.34 -13.80
CA LEU A 231 -0.09 5.64 -12.98
C LEU A 231 0.38 5.46 -11.51
N ILE A 232 1.61 5.00 -11.32
CA ILE A 232 2.21 4.86 -10.00
C ILE A 232 2.49 6.23 -9.37
N CYS A 233 2.90 7.21 -10.18
CA CYS A 233 3.07 8.59 -9.74
C CYS A 233 1.79 9.14 -9.10
N PHE A 234 0.64 8.99 -9.77
CA PHE A 234 -0.66 9.42 -9.22
C PHE A 234 -1.05 8.63 -7.97
N PHE A 235 -0.81 7.32 -7.96
CA PHE A 235 -1.08 6.47 -6.80
C PHE A 235 -0.25 6.90 -5.58
N LEU A 236 1.05 7.04 -5.73
CA LEU A 236 1.96 7.49 -4.66
C LEU A 236 1.63 8.92 -4.19
N SER A 237 1.34 9.83 -5.12
CA SER A 237 0.90 11.18 -4.77
C SER A 237 -0.39 11.16 -3.96
N GLY A 238 -1.32 10.26 -4.30
CA GLY A 238 -2.54 9.99 -3.53
C GLY A 238 -2.24 9.50 -2.11
N LEU A 239 -1.29 8.57 -1.95
CA LEU A 239 -0.86 8.09 -0.62
C LEU A 239 -0.23 9.20 0.23
N TRP A 240 0.63 10.04 -0.34
CA TRP A 240 1.20 11.21 0.35
C TRP A 240 0.10 12.19 0.77
N LEU A 241 -0.85 12.46 -0.12
CA LEU A 241 -1.98 13.34 0.18
C LEU A 241 -2.87 12.75 1.29
N LEU A 242 -3.11 11.43 1.28
CA LEU A 242 -3.83 10.73 2.36
C LEU A 242 -3.15 10.92 3.71
N LEU A 243 -1.84 10.77 3.79
CA LEU A 243 -1.07 10.96 5.00
C LEU A 243 -1.22 12.41 5.53
N LEU A 244 -1.06 13.40 4.65
CA LEU A 244 -1.22 14.81 5.02
C LEU A 244 -2.63 15.14 5.49
N LEU A 245 -3.65 14.62 4.80
CA LEU A 245 -5.05 14.81 5.16
C LEU A 245 -5.42 14.09 6.46
N ALA A 246 -4.85 12.91 6.72
CA ALA A 246 -5.04 12.19 7.98
C ALA A 246 -4.49 12.99 9.17
N ILE A 247 -3.25 13.51 9.06
CA ILE A 247 -2.62 14.36 10.07
C ILE A 247 -3.43 15.66 10.28
N ALA A 248 -3.85 16.30 9.19
CA ALA A 248 -4.65 17.52 9.26
C ALA A 248 -6.01 17.27 9.92
N THR A 249 -6.63 16.12 9.62
CA THR A 249 -7.91 15.71 10.22
C THR A 249 -7.75 15.43 11.71
N ALA A 250 -6.72 14.70 12.11
CA ALA A 250 -6.43 14.41 13.51
C ALA A 250 -6.19 15.70 14.29
N ASN A 251 -5.33 16.59 13.80
CA ASN A 251 -5.05 17.88 14.44
C ASN A 251 -6.32 18.74 14.55
N ASN A 252 -7.18 18.72 13.55
CA ASN A 252 -8.46 19.42 13.58
C ASN A 252 -9.42 18.82 14.63
N ALA A 253 -9.50 17.49 14.71
CA ALA A 253 -10.34 16.81 15.70
C ALA A 253 -9.94 17.23 17.12
N PHE A 254 -8.66 17.19 17.47
CA PHE A 254 -8.19 17.62 18.79
C PHE A 254 -8.29 19.14 19.05
N SER A 255 -8.38 19.94 17.99
CA SER A 255 -8.56 21.39 18.13
C SER A 255 -10.01 21.82 18.39
N TYR A 256 -10.98 21.04 17.90
CA TYR A 256 -12.40 21.37 18.01
C TYR A 256 -13.16 20.56 19.07
N LEU A 257 -12.68 19.35 19.38
CA LEU A 257 -13.35 18.42 20.30
C LEU A 257 -12.54 18.24 21.58
N ARG A 258 -13.21 17.76 22.62
CA ARG A 258 -12.53 17.27 23.83
C ARG A 258 -11.73 16.02 23.52
N PRO A 259 -10.61 15.71 24.20
CA PRO A 259 -9.75 14.59 23.85
C PRO A 259 -10.48 13.24 23.70
N LYS A 260 -11.42 12.93 24.61
CA LYS A 260 -12.21 11.69 24.51
C LYS A 260 -13.12 11.65 23.28
N GLU A 261 -13.76 12.77 22.96
CA GLU A 261 -14.64 12.90 21.79
C GLU A 261 -13.82 12.85 20.49
N ALA A 262 -12.65 13.48 20.47
CA ALA A 262 -11.72 13.45 19.34
C ALA A 262 -11.25 12.02 19.02
N VAL A 263 -10.89 11.24 20.04
CA VAL A 263 -10.48 9.83 19.87
C VAL A 263 -11.63 9.00 19.29
N ILE A 264 -12.84 9.12 19.84
CA ILE A 264 -14.03 8.40 19.35
C ILE A 264 -14.32 8.79 17.89
N TYR A 265 -14.23 10.07 17.58
CA TYR A 265 -14.41 10.59 16.23
C TYR A 265 -13.38 9.99 15.25
N LEU A 266 -12.09 9.96 15.60
CA LEU A 266 -11.04 9.41 14.77
C LEU A 266 -11.18 7.91 14.56
N ILE A 267 -11.55 7.15 15.60
CA ILE A 267 -11.84 5.71 15.48
C ILE A 267 -13.03 5.47 14.53
N THR A 268 -14.09 6.27 14.67
CA THR A 268 -15.26 6.16 13.79
C THR A 268 -14.90 6.50 12.34
N LEU A 269 -14.11 7.55 12.13
CA LEU A 269 -13.63 7.95 10.81
C LEU A 269 -12.74 6.88 10.20
N ALA A 270 -11.83 6.29 10.99
CA ALA A 270 -10.98 5.18 10.53
C ALA A 270 -11.83 3.97 10.10
N GLY A 271 -12.88 3.63 10.88
CA GLY A 271 -13.83 2.59 10.49
C GLY A 271 -14.55 2.88 9.17
N VAL A 272 -14.98 4.13 8.96
CA VAL A 272 -15.55 4.56 7.67
C VAL A 272 -14.53 4.44 6.54
N CYS A 273 -13.28 4.83 6.78
CA CYS A 273 -12.22 4.70 5.79
C CYS A 273 -11.97 3.24 5.39
N VAL A 274 -11.97 2.30 6.35
CA VAL A 274 -11.83 0.85 6.06
C VAL A 274 -12.99 0.36 5.21
N VAL A 275 -14.23 0.71 5.55
CA VAL A 275 -15.41 0.33 4.74
C VAL A 275 -15.32 0.88 3.32
N ILE A 276 -14.98 2.15 3.17
CA ILE A 276 -14.82 2.82 1.87
C ILE A 276 -13.72 2.17 1.05
N TYR A 277 -12.57 1.87 1.66
CA TYR A 277 -11.48 1.16 1.02
C TYR A 277 -11.94 -0.21 0.48
N LEU A 278 -12.61 -1.01 1.30
CA LEU A 278 -13.10 -2.32 0.89
C LEU A 278 -14.12 -2.22 -0.24
N VAL A 279 -15.08 -1.30 -0.16
CA VAL A 279 -16.10 -1.12 -1.19
C VAL A 279 -15.45 -0.77 -2.54
N PHE A 280 -14.56 0.22 -2.58
CA PHE A 280 -13.93 0.65 -3.83
C PHE A 280 -12.85 -0.31 -4.32
N SER A 281 -12.14 -1.00 -3.43
CA SER A 281 -11.18 -2.04 -3.83
C SER A 281 -11.88 -3.24 -4.48
N LEU A 282 -12.98 -3.72 -3.89
CA LEU A 282 -13.75 -4.85 -4.43
C LEU A 282 -14.50 -4.52 -5.72
N THR A 283 -14.90 -3.26 -5.91
CA THR A 283 -15.66 -2.84 -7.09
C THR A 283 -14.78 -2.28 -8.23
N ALA A 284 -13.48 -2.12 -7.99
CA ALA A 284 -12.56 -1.51 -8.94
C ALA A 284 -12.39 -2.27 -10.27
N SER A 285 -12.62 -3.59 -10.28
CA SER A 285 -12.60 -4.43 -11.48
C SER A 285 -13.81 -4.26 -12.38
N SER A 286 -14.87 -3.57 -11.93
CA SER A 286 -16.13 -3.42 -12.64
C SER A 286 -16.46 -1.97 -12.96
N ALA A 287 -17.16 -1.74 -14.07
CA ALA A 287 -17.69 -0.42 -14.44
C ALA A 287 -18.59 0.18 -13.34
N PHE A 288 -19.25 -0.69 -12.56
CA PHE A 288 -20.08 -0.29 -11.43
C PHE A 288 -19.30 0.51 -10.38
N GLY A 289 -18.06 0.13 -10.09
CA GLY A 289 -17.22 0.84 -9.12
C GLY A 289 -16.98 2.31 -9.48
N TYR A 290 -16.77 2.61 -10.76
CA TYR A 290 -16.57 3.98 -11.24
C TYR A 290 -17.84 4.80 -11.17
N ILE A 291 -18.99 4.22 -11.53
CA ILE A 291 -20.30 4.89 -11.42
C ILE A 291 -20.60 5.18 -9.94
N LEU A 292 -20.40 4.19 -9.07
CA LEU A 292 -20.56 4.34 -7.62
C LEU A 292 -19.68 5.45 -7.06
N PHE A 293 -18.43 5.55 -7.52
CA PHE A 293 -17.51 6.61 -7.12
C PHE A 293 -18.01 8.01 -7.52
N ILE A 294 -18.53 8.18 -8.73
CA ILE A 294 -19.06 9.46 -9.20
C ILE A 294 -20.25 9.88 -8.32
N VAL A 295 -21.22 8.97 -8.13
CA VAL A 295 -22.40 9.22 -7.29
C VAL A 295 -22.00 9.56 -5.85
N TYR A 296 -21.07 8.75 -5.28
CA TYR A 296 -20.55 8.97 -3.94
C TYR A 296 -19.81 10.31 -3.81
N SER A 297 -19.00 10.69 -4.78
CA SER A 297 -18.26 11.96 -4.77
C SER A 297 -19.20 13.16 -4.81
N ILE A 298 -20.22 13.12 -5.66
CA ILE A 298 -21.27 14.16 -5.71
C ILE A 298 -21.98 14.25 -4.36
N PHE A 299 -22.38 13.11 -3.78
CA PHE A 299 -23.02 13.06 -2.48
C PHE A 299 -22.14 13.62 -1.36
N ALA A 300 -20.86 13.22 -1.30
CA ALA A 300 -19.90 13.65 -0.28
C ALA A 300 -19.66 15.18 -0.37
N LEU A 301 -19.47 15.70 -1.57
CA LEU A 301 -19.29 17.12 -1.81
C LEU A 301 -20.57 17.92 -1.49
N TYR A 302 -21.73 17.46 -1.92
CA TYR A 302 -23.02 18.07 -1.57
C TYR A 302 -23.20 18.13 -0.06
N ARG A 303 -22.95 17.00 0.64
CA ARG A 303 -23.03 16.92 2.10
C ARG A 303 -22.06 17.89 2.78
N TYR A 304 -20.82 17.99 2.31
CA TYR A 304 -19.86 18.97 2.81
C TYR A 304 -20.38 20.41 2.67
N TRP A 305 -20.83 20.77 1.47
CA TRP A 305 -21.35 22.12 1.19
C TRP A 305 -22.58 22.45 2.05
N ARG A 306 -23.45 21.50 2.26
CA ARG A 306 -24.71 21.69 2.98
C ARG A 306 -24.52 21.74 4.49
N TYR A 307 -23.66 20.86 5.05
CA TYR A 307 -23.60 20.58 6.48
C TYR A 307 -22.27 20.88 7.18
N ALA A 308 -21.13 20.75 6.52
CA ALA A 308 -19.81 20.87 7.14
C ALA A 308 -19.10 22.20 6.87
N ARG A 309 -19.53 22.97 5.88
CA ARG A 309 -18.91 24.26 5.56
C ARG A 309 -19.19 25.28 6.68
N ALA A 310 -18.10 25.85 7.23
CA ALA A 310 -18.22 26.98 8.16
C ALA A 310 -18.76 28.22 7.42
N ARG A 311 -19.82 28.81 7.96
CA ARG A 311 -20.46 29.98 7.36
C ARG A 311 -20.18 31.26 8.14
N TYR A 312 -19.83 31.14 9.41
CA TYR A 312 -19.69 32.27 10.33
C TYR A 312 -18.36 32.19 11.10
N LEU A 313 -17.92 33.31 11.60
CA LEU A 313 -16.80 33.40 12.52
C LEU A 313 -17.33 33.95 13.86
N CYS A 314 -16.88 33.39 14.98
CA CYS A 314 -17.21 33.92 16.29
C CYS A 314 -16.60 35.30 16.47
N GLY A 315 -17.43 36.30 16.80
CA GLY A 315 -16.99 37.67 17.00
C GLY A 315 -16.00 37.85 18.16
N ASN A 316 -16.04 36.95 19.17
CA ASN A 316 -15.17 37.02 20.33
C ASN A 316 -13.81 36.30 20.17
N CYS A 317 -13.82 35.05 19.66
CA CYS A 317 -12.60 34.23 19.60
C CYS A 317 -12.15 33.85 18.20
N GLY A 318 -12.84 34.33 17.14
CA GLY A 318 -12.54 34.03 15.73
C GLY A 318 -12.72 32.56 15.34
N ALA A 319 -13.33 31.73 16.18
CA ALA A 319 -13.59 30.32 15.87
C ALA A 319 -14.59 30.23 14.72
N LYS A 320 -14.35 29.28 13.80
CA LYS A 320 -15.26 28.99 12.70
C LYS A 320 -16.54 28.35 13.24
N LEU A 321 -17.70 28.92 12.93
CA LEU A 321 -19.01 28.48 13.35
C LEU A 321 -19.83 28.02 12.14
N ARG A 322 -20.69 27.03 12.37
CA ARG A 322 -21.58 26.47 11.35
C ARG A 322 -22.91 27.21 11.30
N SER A 323 -23.40 27.62 12.44
CA SER A 323 -24.63 28.40 12.64
C SER A 323 -24.38 29.53 13.61
N LYS A 324 -25.23 30.52 13.59
CA LYS A 324 -25.32 31.53 14.62
C LYS A 324 -25.74 30.87 15.95
N GLY A 325 -25.39 31.47 17.06
CA GLY A 325 -25.69 30.97 18.39
C GLY A 325 -24.47 30.91 19.32
N VAL A 326 -24.49 30.04 20.33
CA VAL A 326 -23.43 29.94 21.35
C VAL A 326 -22.19 29.30 20.75
N CYS A 327 -21.04 29.97 20.88
CA CYS A 327 -19.77 29.47 20.40
C CYS A 327 -19.27 28.29 21.29
N PRO A 328 -19.04 27.08 20.73
CA PRO A 328 -18.59 25.94 21.52
C PRO A 328 -17.19 26.11 22.13
N LYS A 329 -16.42 27.11 21.64
CA LYS A 329 -15.05 27.35 22.10
C LYS A 329 -14.94 28.36 23.25
N CYS A 330 -15.71 29.42 23.20
CA CYS A 330 -15.62 30.50 24.19
C CYS A 330 -16.95 30.82 24.89
N GLY A 331 -18.05 30.15 24.53
CA GLY A 331 -19.36 30.38 25.14
C GLY A 331 -20.06 31.67 24.71
N ALA A 332 -19.45 32.53 23.87
CA ALA A 332 -20.05 33.78 23.43
C ALA A 332 -21.23 33.52 22.49
N VAL A 333 -22.32 34.27 22.67
CA VAL A 333 -23.48 34.25 21.79
C VAL A 333 -23.14 35.08 20.53
N ASN A 334 -23.36 34.52 19.36
CA ASN A 334 -23.16 35.17 18.06
C ASN A 334 -24.53 35.25 17.34
N ASP A 335 -25.03 36.41 17.13
CA ASP A 335 -26.29 36.71 16.47
C ASP A 335 -26.15 36.80 14.94
#